data_acb1e732fd6d97007a34d3d4fdae62f8
#
_entry.id   acb1e732fd6d97007a34d3d4fdae62f8
#
_cell.length_a   1.000
_cell.length_b   1.000
_cell.length_c   1.000
_cell.angle_alpha   90.00
_cell.angle_beta   90.00
_cell.angle_gamma   90.00
#
_symmetry.space_group_name_H-M   'P 1'
#
loop_
_entity.id
_entity.type
_entity.pdbx_description
1 polymer ?
#
loop_
_entity_poly.entity_id
_entity_poly.type
_entity_poly.pdbx_seq_one_letter_code
_entity_poly.pdbx_strand_id
1 'polypeptide(L)'
;MSSTTERIVLGSGELFYMEHTGDLPTTEEICVPENRLGHVSGGATLEYTPTYYVARDDLGVVSKTIVTEEEATLKSGILTFNGDTLTRLTETGRVSEDGNVRTVKIGGIKNSDRKNYVITFYMHDAADGDIWIMIVGRNEAGFSLSFAKDKETIIDAEFKCQPMDDEGTLITFIEEVRQSAAG
;
A
#
# COMPACT_ATOMS: atom_id res chain seq x y z
N MET A 1 19.83 -20.20 -12.75
CA MET A 1 18.47 -20.73 -12.85
C MET A 1 17.67 -20.16 -11.69
N SER A 2 16.55 -19.54 -11.96
CA SER A 2 15.64 -19.07 -10.93
C SER A 2 15.11 -20.27 -10.14
N SER A 3 15.12 -20.20 -8.82
CA SER A 3 14.43 -21.19 -7.98
C SER A 3 12.93 -21.12 -8.32
N THR A 4 12.33 -22.24 -8.69
CA THR A 4 10.90 -22.38 -8.95
C THR A 4 10.15 -22.95 -7.75
N THR A 5 10.77 -22.94 -6.58
CA THR A 5 10.19 -23.52 -5.36
C THR A 5 9.26 -22.51 -4.72
N GLU A 6 7.98 -22.84 -4.65
CA GLU A 6 7.01 -22.09 -3.86
C GLU A 6 7.36 -22.16 -2.39
N ARG A 7 7.01 -21.12 -1.65
CA ARG A 7 7.25 -21.03 -0.21
C ARG A 7 5.98 -20.71 0.55
N ILE A 8 5.94 -21.08 1.82
CA ILE A 8 4.91 -20.62 2.74
C ILE A 8 5.31 -19.24 3.24
N VAL A 9 4.51 -18.24 2.93
CA VAL A 9 4.72 -16.88 3.42
C VAL A 9 4.00 -16.71 4.75
N LEU A 10 4.76 -16.45 5.81
CA LEU A 10 4.24 -16.25 7.16
C LEU A 10 4.94 -15.05 7.78
N GLY A 11 4.21 -14.01 8.08
CA GLY A 11 4.77 -12.84 8.74
C GLY A 11 3.96 -11.57 8.52
N SER A 12 4.41 -10.55 9.19
CA SER A 12 3.94 -9.18 9.05
C SER A 12 5.11 -8.27 8.69
N GLY A 13 4.88 -6.98 8.56
CA GLY A 13 5.92 -6.07 8.11
C GLY A 13 5.69 -4.63 8.51
N GLU A 14 6.26 -3.76 7.73
CA GLU A 14 6.20 -2.31 7.90
C GLU A 14 5.66 -1.66 6.64
N LEU A 15 5.02 -0.51 6.82
CA LEU A 15 4.57 0.34 5.73
C LEU A 15 5.48 1.55 5.58
N PHE A 16 5.88 1.79 4.35
CA PHE A 16 6.63 2.98 3.95
C PHE A 16 5.83 3.81 2.94
N TYR A 17 6.13 5.07 2.90
CA TYR A 17 5.35 6.06 2.20
C TYR A 17 6.25 7.18 1.66
N MET A 18 6.08 7.52 0.40
CA MET A 18 6.83 8.56 -0.29
C MET A 18 5.96 9.23 -1.34
N GLU A 19 6.12 10.54 -1.54
CA GLU A 19 5.40 11.23 -2.61
C GLU A 19 5.80 10.68 -4.00
N HIS A 20 4.80 10.39 -4.83
CA HIS A 20 5.02 9.96 -6.21
C HIS A 20 5.21 11.17 -7.12
N THR A 21 6.41 11.30 -7.67
CA THR A 21 6.82 12.43 -8.52
C THR A 21 6.98 12.07 -10.00
N GLY A 22 6.53 10.88 -10.39
CA GLY A 22 6.60 10.36 -11.76
C GLY A 22 7.40 9.06 -11.86
N ASP A 23 8.56 9.00 -11.23
CA ASP A 23 9.38 7.80 -11.19
C ASP A 23 9.14 7.02 -9.90
N LEU A 24 9.27 5.69 -9.97
CA LEU A 24 9.19 4.84 -8.79
C LEU A 24 10.55 4.80 -8.08
N PRO A 25 10.58 4.95 -6.75
CA PRO A 25 11.80 4.75 -5.99
C PRO A 25 12.20 3.27 -5.99
N THR A 26 13.46 3.01 -5.76
CA THR A 26 13.93 1.65 -5.45
C THR A 26 13.46 1.24 -4.06
N THR A 27 13.48 -0.07 -3.77
CA THR A 27 13.14 -0.57 -2.43
C THR A 27 14.05 -0.01 -1.34
N GLU A 28 15.32 0.25 -1.66
CA GLU A 28 16.30 0.84 -0.75
C GLU A 28 16.03 2.32 -0.46
N GLU A 29 15.56 3.06 -1.45
CA GLU A 29 15.24 4.49 -1.31
C GLU A 29 13.98 4.72 -0.47
N ILE A 30 12.96 3.88 -0.62
CA ILE A 30 11.69 4.07 0.10
C ILE A 30 11.72 3.46 1.50
N CYS A 31 12.37 2.32 1.70
CA CYS A 31 12.39 1.59 2.97
C CYS A 31 13.39 2.18 3.98
N VAL A 32 13.31 3.48 4.23
CA VAL A 32 14.11 4.19 5.22
C VAL A 32 13.22 4.68 6.37
N PRO A 33 13.77 4.86 7.59
CA PRO A 33 12.97 5.25 8.76
C PRO A 33 12.15 6.53 8.57
N GLU A 34 12.65 7.49 7.82
CA GLU A 34 11.98 8.77 7.52
C GLU A 34 10.70 8.59 6.71
N ASN A 35 10.64 7.55 5.91
CA ASN A 35 9.48 7.21 5.07
C ASN A 35 8.51 6.24 5.76
N ARG A 36 8.81 5.77 6.96
CA ARG A 36 7.93 4.86 7.66
C ARG A 36 6.60 5.52 7.99
N LEU A 37 5.52 4.89 7.53
CA LEU A 37 4.15 5.33 7.85
C LEU A 37 3.75 4.88 9.25
N GLY A 38 4.15 3.68 9.64
CA GLY A 38 3.91 3.11 10.96
C GLY A 38 4.21 1.62 11.01
N HIS A 39 4.24 1.08 12.21
CA HIS A 39 4.27 -0.38 12.42
C HIS A 39 2.88 -0.95 12.22
N VAL A 40 2.82 -2.11 11.60
CA VAL A 40 1.58 -2.77 11.20
C VAL A 40 1.06 -3.69 12.31
N SER A 41 -0.24 -3.67 12.53
CA SER A 41 -0.95 -4.64 13.36
C SER A 41 -1.94 -5.43 12.50
N GLY A 42 -1.90 -6.75 12.63
CA GLY A 42 -2.77 -7.65 11.85
C GLY A 42 -2.30 -7.90 10.41
N GLY A 43 -1.09 -7.46 10.05
CA GLY A 43 -0.54 -7.65 8.72
C GLY A 43 -1.09 -6.71 7.66
N ALA A 44 -0.91 -7.06 6.41
CA ALA A 44 -1.43 -6.33 5.26
C ALA A 44 -2.19 -7.28 4.32
N THR A 45 -3.20 -6.75 3.67
CA THR A 45 -4.00 -7.48 2.68
C THR A 45 -3.95 -6.76 1.35
N LEU A 46 -3.49 -7.45 0.32
CA LEU A 46 -3.51 -6.97 -1.06
C LEU A 46 -4.64 -7.65 -1.81
N GLU A 47 -5.54 -6.86 -2.37
CA GLU A 47 -6.67 -7.33 -3.17
C GLU A 47 -6.53 -6.83 -4.60
N TYR A 48 -6.77 -7.71 -5.57
CA TYR A 48 -6.84 -7.38 -6.98
C TYR A 48 -8.12 -7.98 -7.56
N THR A 49 -8.92 -7.14 -8.22
CA THR A 49 -10.22 -7.54 -8.76
C THR A 49 -10.39 -6.99 -10.18
N PRO A 50 -10.34 -7.85 -11.21
CA PRO A 50 -10.66 -7.48 -12.58
C PRO A 50 -12.17 -7.54 -12.82
N THR A 51 -12.66 -6.67 -13.70
CA THR A 51 -14.03 -6.71 -14.23
C THR A 51 -14.01 -7.15 -15.68
N TYR A 52 -14.87 -8.09 -16.03
CA TYR A 52 -14.96 -8.66 -17.37
C TYR A 52 -16.23 -8.25 -18.08
N TYR A 53 -16.11 -8.02 -19.37
CA TYR A 53 -17.24 -7.94 -20.29
C TYR A 53 -17.25 -9.19 -21.18
N VAL A 54 -18.42 -9.80 -21.29
CA VAL A 54 -18.63 -10.99 -22.14
C VAL A 54 -19.60 -10.63 -23.25
N ALA A 55 -19.11 -10.57 -24.48
CA ALA A 55 -19.92 -10.46 -25.68
C ALA A 55 -20.35 -11.87 -26.14
N ARG A 56 -21.63 -12.04 -26.46
CA ARG A 56 -22.18 -13.28 -26.98
C ARG A 56 -23.07 -13.01 -28.17
N ASP A 57 -23.14 -13.99 -29.10
CA ASP A 57 -24.15 -13.98 -30.14
C ASP A 57 -25.54 -14.38 -29.59
N ASP A 58 -26.60 -14.12 -30.34
CA ASP A 58 -27.98 -14.39 -29.91
C ASP A 58 -28.26 -15.87 -29.65
N LEU A 59 -27.50 -16.77 -30.28
CA LEU A 59 -27.61 -18.22 -30.10
C LEU A 59 -26.71 -18.77 -28.98
N GLY A 60 -25.83 -17.94 -28.41
CA GLY A 60 -24.89 -18.34 -27.36
C GLY A 60 -23.81 -19.29 -27.83
N VAL A 61 -23.55 -19.39 -29.14
CA VAL A 61 -22.55 -20.29 -29.73
C VAL A 61 -21.16 -19.68 -29.76
N VAL A 62 -21.10 -18.32 -29.92
CA VAL A 62 -19.85 -17.56 -29.97
C VAL A 62 -19.81 -16.57 -28.84
N SER A 63 -18.72 -16.55 -28.09
CA SER A 63 -18.51 -15.59 -27.02
C SER A 63 -17.07 -15.07 -27.01
N LYS A 64 -16.91 -13.81 -26.58
CA LYS A 64 -15.62 -13.17 -26.36
C LYS A 64 -15.63 -12.46 -25.01
N THR A 65 -14.65 -12.78 -24.18
CA THR A 65 -14.45 -12.18 -22.85
C THR A 65 -13.24 -11.26 -22.87
N ILE A 66 -13.41 -10.04 -22.40
CA ILE A 66 -12.33 -9.07 -22.26
C ILE A 66 -12.37 -8.45 -20.87
N VAL A 67 -11.20 -8.08 -20.35
CA VAL A 67 -11.08 -7.27 -19.13
C VAL A 67 -11.41 -5.81 -19.47
N THR A 68 -12.33 -5.20 -18.73
CA THR A 68 -12.75 -3.81 -18.94
C THR A 68 -12.29 -2.87 -17.84
N GLU A 69 -12.13 -3.37 -16.62
CA GLU A 69 -11.65 -2.62 -15.47
C GLU A 69 -10.77 -3.49 -14.59
N GLU A 70 -9.88 -2.85 -13.87
CA GLU A 70 -9.03 -3.47 -12.86
C GLU A 70 -9.01 -2.59 -11.63
N GLU A 71 -9.20 -3.19 -10.48
CA GLU A 71 -9.07 -2.51 -9.18
C GLU A 71 -8.07 -3.26 -8.30
N ALA A 72 -7.26 -2.50 -7.59
CA ALA A 72 -6.38 -3.05 -6.58
C ALA A 72 -6.38 -2.17 -5.34
N THR A 73 -6.28 -2.80 -4.18
CA THR A 73 -6.31 -2.14 -2.88
C THR A 73 -5.35 -2.82 -1.92
N LEU A 74 -4.56 -2.03 -1.22
CA LEU A 74 -3.71 -2.47 -0.12
C LEU A 74 -4.31 -2.00 1.19
N LYS A 75 -4.64 -2.93 2.08
CA LYS A 75 -5.22 -2.66 3.41
C LYS A 75 -4.25 -3.04 4.51
N SER A 76 -4.16 -2.22 5.54
CA SER A 76 -3.36 -2.53 6.73
C SER A 76 -3.82 -1.76 7.95
N GLY A 77 -3.65 -2.37 9.13
CA GLY A 77 -3.80 -1.69 10.41
C GLY A 77 -2.49 -1.03 10.82
N ILE A 78 -2.53 0.26 11.14
CA ILE A 78 -1.38 1.04 11.59
C ILE A 78 -1.46 1.19 13.10
N LEU A 79 -0.51 0.57 13.81
CA LEU A 79 -0.48 0.55 15.28
C LEU A 79 0.26 1.75 15.87
N THR A 80 1.38 2.14 15.27
CA THR A 80 2.17 3.27 15.73
C THR A 80 1.95 4.47 14.81
N PHE A 81 1.56 5.59 15.38
CA PHE A 81 1.28 6.80 14.60
C PHE A 81 1.63 8.07 15.37
N ASN A 82 1.77 9.15 14.64
CA ASN A 82 1.90 10.49 15.15
C ASN A 82 1.11 11.46 14.24
N GLY A 83 1.24 12.76 14.47
CA GLY A 83 0.56 13.76 13.65
C GLY A 83 0.92 13.71 12.17
N ASP A 84 2.15 13.36 11.83
CA ASP A 84 2.57 13.20 10.43
C ASP A 84 1.89 12.02 9.76
N THR A 85 1.71 10.92 10.49
CA THR A 85 0.96 9.76 9.99
C THR A 85 -0.46 10.15 9.60
N LEU A 86 -1.15 10.92 10.44
CA LEU A 86 -2.49 11.40 10.16
C LEU A 86 -2.53 12.31 8.92
N THR A 87 -1.54 13.17 8.75
CA THR A 87 -1.41 14.03 7.57
C THR A 87 -1.21 13.21 6.29
N ARG A 88 -0.44 12.13 6.37
CA ARG A 88 -0.19 11.22 5.24
C ARG A 88 -1.40 10.35 4.88
N LEU A 89 -2.32 10.15 5.80
CA LEU A 89 -3.55 9.38 5.58
C LEU A 89 -4.73 10.24 5.10
N THR A 90 -4.54 11.55 4.94
CA THR A 90 -5.58 12.49 4.51
C THR A 90 -5.07 13.42 3.43
N GLU A 91 -5.92 13.73 2.47
CA GLU A 91 -5.64 14.69 1.41
C GLU A 91 -5.62 16.16 1.90
N THR A 92 -6.32 16.44 2.99
CA THR A 92 -6.56 17.79 3.50
C THR A 92 -5.82 18.07 4.81
N GLY A 93 -4.88 17.20 5.16
CA GLY A 93 -4.08 17.33 6.38
C GLY A 93 -2.99 18.39 6.28
N ARG A 94 -2.86 19.19 7.32
CA ARG A 94 -1.81 20.21 7.45
C ARG A 94 -1.21 20.11 8.84
N VAL A 95 0.12 20.09 8.90
CA VAL A 95 0.86 20.01 10.15
C VAL A 95 1.62 21.29 10.40
N SER A 96 1.65 21.74 11.65
CA SER A 96 2.51 22.82 12.12
C SER A 96 3.11 22.45 13.47
N GLU A 97 4.32 22.95 13.74
CA GLU A 97 5.02 22.74 15.00
C GLU A 97 5.36 24.11 15.62
N ASP A 98 5.08 24.23 16.91
CA ASP A 98 5.45 25.38 17.72
C ASP A 98 6.04 24.88 19.04
N GLY A 99 7.34 25.06 19.22
CA GLY A 99 8.07 24.51 20.34
C GLY A 99 7.95 22.99 20.41
N ASN A 100 7.36 22.50 21.49
CA ASN A 100 7.15 21.05 21.71
C ASN A 100 5.74 20.57 21.33
N VAL A 101 4.97 21.42 20.65
CA VAL A 101 3.58 21.11 20.27
C VAL A 101 3.47 20.96 18.76
N ARG A 102 2.97 19.80 18.34
CA ARG A 102 2.61 19.55 16.95
C ARG A 102 1.09 19.64 16.81
N THR A 103 0.65 20.47 15.88
CA THR A 103 -0.77 20.66 15.57
C THR A 103 -1.08 20.15 14.18
N VAL A 104 -2.08 19.28 14.07
CA VAL A 104 -2.57 18.75 12.79
C VAL A 104 -3.99 19.27 12.59
N LYS A 105 -4.20 19.92 11.45
CA LYS A 105 -5.52 20.39 11.01
C LYS A 105 -5.96 19.55 9.81
N ILE A 106 -7.15 19.01 9.87
CA ILE A 106 -7.71 18.14 8.83
C ILE A 106 -9.05 18.71 8.42
N GLY A 107 -9.28 18.74 7.11
CA GLY A 107 -10.54 19.19 6.54
C GLY A 107 -10.39 20.46 5.69
N GLY A 108 -11.47 20.81 5.03
CA GLY A 108 -11.52 21.86 4.04
C GLY A 108 -11.13 21.37 2.65
N ILE A 109 -12.12 21.10 1.79
CA ILE A 109 -11.93 20.56 0.44
C ILE A 109 -10.90 21.36 -0.39
N LYS A 110 -10.81 22.65 -0.16
CA LYS A 110 -9.83 23.55 -0.81
C LYS A 110 -8.36 23.21 -0.46
N ASN A 111 -8.14 22.49 0.63
CA ASN A 111 -6.82 22.10 1.09
C ASN A 111 -6.36 20.73 0.57
N SER A 112 -7.15 20.11 -0.30
CA SER A 112 -6.76 18.85 -0.94
C SER A 112 -5.47 19.04 -1.73
N ASP A 113 -4.46 18.23 -1.44
CA ASP A 113 -3.16 18.25 -2.13
C ASP A 113 -3.22 17.55 -3.49
N ARG A 114 -4.22 16.69 -3.70
CA ARG A 114 -4.43 15.88 -4.90
C ARG A 114 -3.21 15.06 -5.33
N LYS A 115 -2.36 14.73 -4.38
CA LYS A 115 -1.13 13.97 -4.63
C LYS A 115 -1.37 12.48 -4.54
N ASN A 116 -0.61 11.73 -5.31
CA ASN A 116 -0.47 10.29 -5.16
C ASN A 116 0.86 9.98 -4.47
N TYR A 117 0.89 8.84 -3.84
CA TYR A 117 2.03 8.40 -3.06
C TYR A 117 2.44 7.00 -3.43
N VAL A 118 3.72 6.71 -3.33
CA VAL A 118 4.23 5.35 -3.38
C VAL A 118 4.12 4.76 -1.99
N ILE A 119 3.39 3.67 -1.86
CA ILE A 119 3.21 2.96 -0.60
C ILE A 119 3.82 1.58 -0.76
N THR A 120 4.72 1.24 0.13
CA THR A 120 5.43 -0.03 0.08
C THR A 120 5.23 -0.78 1.39
N PHE A 121 4.68 -1.98 1.29
CA PHE A 121 4.69 -2.95 2.38
C PHE A 121 5.96 -3.78 2.27
N TYR A 122 6.73 -3.84 3.33
CA TYR A 122 7.96 -4.60 3.42
C TYR A 122 7.85 -5.67 4.50
N MET A 123 8.12 -6.90 4.12
CA MET A 123 8.20 -8.04 5.03
C MET A 123 9.60 -8.63 4.99
N HIS A 124 10.25 -8.68 6.14
CA HIS A 124 11.54 -9.33 6.29
C HIS A 124 11.37 -10.81 6.58
N ASP A 125 12.04 -11.64 5.82
CA ASP A 125 12.12 -13.09 6.04
C ASP A 125 13.58 -13.56 5.92
N ALA A 126 14.19 -13.82 7.07
CA ALA A 126 15.59 -14.23 7.14
C ALA A 126 15.86 -15.61 6.52
N ALA A 127 14.84 -16.47 6.46
CA ALA A 127 14.96 -17.83 5.91
C ALA A 127 14.77 -17.86 4.40
N ASP A 128 13.67 -17.30 3.92
CA ASP A 128 13.22 -17.45 2.54
C ASP A 128 13.43 -16.22 1.65
N GLY A 129 13.83 -15.10 2.24
CA GLY A 129 14.06 -13.84 1.54
C GLY A 129 12.93 -12.82 1.70
N ASP A 130 13.27 -11.58 1.53
CA ASP A 130 12.38 -10.45 1.75
C ASP A 130 11.34 -10.29 0.65
N ILE A 131 10.20 -9.70 1.01
CA ILE A 131 9.12 -9.38 0.09
C ILE A 131 8.76 -7.90 0.22
N TRP A 132 8.55 -7.26 -0.92
CA TRP A 132 8.04 -5.89 -1.03
C TRP A 132 6.80 -5.88 -1.93
N ILE A 133 5.78 -5.16 -1.50
CA ILE A 133 4.61 -4.86 -2.32
C ILE A 133 4.57 -3.36 -2.50
N MET A 134 4.72 -2.88 -3.72
CA MET A 134 4.74 -1.47 -4.05
C MET A 134 3.50 -1.10 -4.87
N ILE A 135 2.80 -0.07 -4.42
CA ILE A 135 1.65 0.50 -5.11
C ILE A 135 1.79 2.02 -5.19
N VAL A 136 1.06 2.63 -6.12
CA VAL A 136 0.87 4.07 -6.17
C VAL A 136 -0.60 4.36 -5.89
N GLY A 137 -0.86 5.25 -4.96
CA GLY A 137 -2.22 5.60 -4.60
C GLY A 137 -2.27 6.46 -3.34
N ARG A 138 -3.41 6.43 -2.69
CA ARG A 138 -3.64 7.14 -1.43
C ARG A 138 -4.69 6.44 -0.61
N ASN A 139 -4.75 6.78 0.68
CA ASN A 139 -5.81 6.32 1.55
C ASN A 139 -7.13 7.04 1.20
N GLU A 140 -8.11 6.30 0.74
CA GLU A 140 -9.46 6.81 0.42
C GLU A 140 -10.50 6.46 1.47
N ALA A 141 -10.16 5.60 2.44
CA ALA A 141 -11.05 5.20 3.51
C ALA A 141 -11.15 6.22 4.66
N GLY A 142 -10.29 7.25 4.65
CA GLY A 142 -10.14 8.12 5.81
C GLY A 142 -9.46 7.41 6.97
N PHE A 143 -9.78 7.82 8.19
CA PHE A 143 -9.33 7.14 9.39
C PHE A 143 -10.32 7.29 10.54
N SER A 144 -10.22 6.40 11.51
CA SER A 144 -10.94 6.48 12.76
C SER A 144 -9.97 6.27 13.92
N LEU A 145 -10.05 7.11 14.93
CA LEU A 145 -9.27 6.98 16.16
C LEU A 145 -10.20 6.65 17.31
N SER A 146 -9.92 5.56 18.00
CA SER A 146 -10.68 5.13 19.16
C SER A 146 -9.73 4.93 20.35
N PHE A 147 -9.90 5.74 21.38
CA PHE A 147 -9.06 5.71 22.57
C PHE A 147 -9.79 4.96 23.68
N ALA A 148 -9.24 3.84 24.12
CA ALA A 148 -9.78 3.01 25.17
C ALA A 148 -8.69 2.71 26.21
N LYS A 149 -9.10 2.45 27.44
CA LYS A 149 -8.20 2.21 28.55
C LYS A 149 -7.46 0.86 28.44
N ASP A 150 -8.09 -0.10 27.81
CA ASP A 150 -7.71 -1.51 27.78
C ASP A 150 -7.46 -2.05 26.36
N LYS A 151 -7.38 -1.16 25.38
CA LYS A 151 -7.18 -1.52 23.98
C LYS A 151 -6.33 -0.47 23.27
N GLU A 152 -5.38 -0.93 22.46
CA GLU A 152 -4.59 -0.09 21.60
C GLU A 152 -5.45 0.62 20.54
N THR A 153 -5.02 1.79 20.12
CA THR A 153 -5.59 2.50 18.98
C THR A 153 -4.91 2.04 17.71
N ILE A 154 -5.69 1.47 16.78
CA ILE A 154 -5.22 1.01 15.48
C ILE A 154 -5.96 1.81 14.41
N ILE A 155 -5.23 2.30 13.42
CA ILE A 155 -5.79 3.01 12.26
C ILE A 155 -5.90 2.01 11.12
N ASP A 156 -7.12 1.71 10.68
CA ASP A 156 -7.35 0.92 9.49
C ASP A 156 -7.20 1.81 8.25
N ALA A 157 -6.15 1.56 7.48
CA ALA A 157 -5.87 2.25 6.23
C ALA A 157 -6.22 1.39 5.03
N GLU A 158 -6.78 2.00 4.01
CA GLU A 158 -7.12 1.36 2.74
C GLU A 158 -6.60 2.23 1.59
N PHE A 159 -5.52 1.76 0.97
CA PHE A 159 -4.87 2.47 -0.12
C PHE A 159 -5.39 1.94 -1.45
N LYS A 160 -6.12 2.79 -2.17
CA LYS A 160 -6.61 2.48 -3.49
C LYS A 160 -5.53 2.71 -4.54
N CYS A 161 -5.21 1.68 -5.32
CA CYS A 161 -4.15 1.73 -6.30
C CYS A 161 -4.55 2.55 -7.53
N GLN A 162 -3.57 3.31 -8.03
CA GLN A 162 -3.64 4.05 -9.29
C GLN A 162 -2.57 3.51 -10.23
N PRO A 163 -2.74 3.65 -11.56
CA PRO A 163 -1.67 3.30 -12.49
C PRO A 163 -0.35 4.02 -12.17
N MET A 164 0.73 3.26 -12.09
CA MET A 164 2.05 3.78 -11.74
C MET A 164 2.97 4.05 -12.92
N ASP A 165 2.58 3.58 -14.10
CA ASP A 165 3.34 3.71 -15.34
C ASP A 165 2.41 3.79 -16.56
N ASP A 166 3.00 3.94 -17.74
CA ASP A 166 2.26 4.02 -19.02
C ASP A 166 1.64 2.69 -19.44
N GLU A 167 2.04 1.58 -18.82
CA GLU A 167 1.45 0.26 -19.05
C GLU A 167 0.19 0.02 -18.20
N GLY A 168 -0.10 0.93 -17.25
CA GLY A 168 -1.23 0.82 -16.35
C GLY A 168 -1.01 -0.14 -15.18
N THR A 169 0.24 -0.37 -14.79
CA THR A 169 0.59 -1.25 -13.67
C THR A 169 0.00 -0.74 -12.36
N LEU A 170 -0.74 -1.58 -11.65
CA LEU A 170 -1.35 -1.27 -10.35
C LEU A 170 -0.54 -1.77 -9.17
N ILE A 171 0.15 -2.89 -9.32
CA ILE A 171 0.87 -3.59 -8.25
C ILE A 171 2.23 -4.01 -8.78
N THR A 172 3.27 -3.74 -8.00
CA THR A 172 4.59 -4.34 -8.20
C THR A 172 4.92 -5.21 -7.01
N PHE A 173 5.02 -6.51 -7.25
CA PHE A 173 5.44 -7.49 -6.27
C PHE A 173 6.91 -7.80 -6.50
N ILE A 174 7.73 -7.60 -5.47
CA ILE A 174 9.17 -7.82 -5.51
C ILE A 174 9.51 -8.84 -4.44
N GLU A 175 10.28 -9.85 -4.80
CA GLU A 175 10.76 -10.84 -3.85
C GLU A 175 12.25 -11.10 -4.03
N GLU A 176 12.93 -11.30 -2.92
CA GLU A 176 14.31 -11.76 -2.91
C GLU A 176 14.33 -13.27 -3.20
N VAL A 177 14.97 -13.65 -4.31
CA VAL A 177 15.11 -15.07 -4.67
C VAL A 177 16.44 -15.57 -4.14
N ARG A 178 16.41 -16.41 -3.10
CA ARG A 178 17.60 -17.10 -2.60
C ARG A 178 17.86 -18.34 -3.43
N GLN A 179 19.05 -18.42 -4.00
CA GLN A 179 19.50 -19.67 -4.60
C GLN A 179 19.74 -20.65 -3.44
N SER A 180 19.07 -21.82 -3.48
CA SER A 180 19.44 -22.90 -2.59
C SER A 180 20.91 -23.20 -2.84
N ALA A 181 21.75 -23.10 -1.80
CA ALA A 181 23.11 -23.59 -1.87
C ALA A 181 23.03 -25.05 -2.34
N ALA A 182 23.56 -25.31 -3.52
CA ALA A 182 23.72 -26.67 -4.00
C ALA A 182 24.63 -27.38 -2.99
N GLY A 183 24.02 -28.28 -2.23
CA GLY A 183 24.75 -29.21 -1.36
C GLY A 183 25.47 -30.27 -2.17
#